data_bc201585ae930f83bc2d2c85e1de278a
#
_entry.id   bc201585ae930f83bc2d2c85e1de278a
#
_cell.length_a   1.000
_cell.length_b   1.000
_cell.length_c   1.000
_cell.angle_alpha   90.00
_cell.angle_beta   90.00
_cell.angle_gamma   90.00
#
_symmetry.space_group_name_H-M   'P 1'
#
loop_
_entity.id
_entity.type
_entity.pdbx_description
1 polymer ?
#
loop_
_entity_poly.entity_id
_entity_poly.type
_entity_poly.pdbx_seq_one_letter_code
_entity_poly.pdbx_strand_id
1 'polypeptide(L)'
;MTLYIGVDFHPHQQTAAWCDTQTGETRTIDQAHDLGKVREFYQTLPEPAIIGIEASARAVWFENMLFETGHKLFVGNPVLIRKRATSRHKNDRRDAELILELLMRDELGSMAAASGKQSSA
;
A
#
# COMPACT_ATOMS: atom_id res chain seq x y z
N MET A 1 7.50 14.61 8.96
CA MET A 1 7.64 13.15 8.85
C MET A 1 6.66 12.63 7.82
N THR A 2 7.10 11.72 6.98
CA THR A 2 6.22 11.08 6.00
C THR A 2 6.35 9.56 6.14
N LEU A 3 5.21 8.89 6.17
CA LEU A 3 5.17 7.44 6.28
C LEU A 3 4.73 6.86 4.94
N TYR A 4 5.57 6.03 4.36
CA TYR A 4 5.27 5.34 3.11
C TYR A 4 5.03 3.87 3.39
N ILE A 5 4.02 3.29 2.76
CA ILE A 5 3.69 1.87 2.94
C ILE A 5 3.43 1.24 1.58
N GLY A 6 4.23 0.23 1.24
CA GLY A 6 3.98 -0.61 0.08
C GLY A 6 3.23 -1.85 0.52
N VAL A 7 2.12 -2.17 -0.15
CA VAL A 7 1.28 -3.29 0.26
C VAL A 7 1.19 -4.32 -0.85
N ASP A 8 1.58 -5.54 -0.52
CA ASP A 8 1.33 -6.70 -1.36
C ASP A 8 0.04 -7.32 -0.87
N PHE A 9 -1.05 -7.05 -1.60
CA PHE A 9 -2.40 -7.33 -1.16
C PHE A 9 -2.91 -8.62 -1.80
N HIS A 10 -3.37 -9.53 -0.96
CA HIS A 10 -3.97 -10.80 -1.39
C HIS A 10 -5.40 -10.88 -0.86
N PRO A 11 -6.22 -11.82 -1.37
CA PRO A 11 -7.62 -11.89 -0.94
C PRO A 11 -7.83 -12.08 0.56
N HIS A 12 -6.93 -12.82 1.22
CA HIS A 12 -7.13 -13.19 2.62
C HIS A 12 -6.11 -12.60 3.58
N GLN A 13 -5.08 -11.96 3.04
CA GLN A 13 -4.02 -11.38 3.87
C GLN A 13 -3.25 -10.35 3.06
N GLN A 14 -2.46 -9.55 3.74
CA GLN A 14 -1.58 -8.60 3.08
C GLN A 14 -0.24 -8.55 3.78
N THR A 15 0.80 -8.20 3.03
CA THR A 15 2.11 -7.89 3.58
C THR A 15 2.36 -6.41 3.35
N ALA A 16 2.64 -5.69 4.42
CA ALA A 16 2.91 -4.25 4.35
C ALA A 16 4.36 -3.99 4.69
N ALA A 17 5.05 -3.29 3.79
CA ALA A 17 6.41 -2.81 4.02
C ALA A 17 6.34 -1.29 4.17
N TRP A 18 6.84 -0.77 5.27
CA TRP A 18 6.75 0.66 5.50
C TRP A 18 8.11 1.29 5.75
N CYS A 19 8.18 2.58 5.51
CA CYS A 19 9.36 3.39 5.79
C CYS A 19 8.95 4.71 6.43
N ASP A 20 9.56 5.00 7.56
CA ASP A 20 9.44 6.30 8.21
C ASP A 20 10.60 7.16 7.70
N THR A 21 10.28 8.21 6.95
CA THR A 21 11.32 9.03 6.32
C THR A 21 12.13 9.85 7.34
N GLN A 22 11.59 10.06 8.52
CA GLN A 22 12.30 10.81 9.54
C GLN A 22 13.46 10.02 10.13
N THR A 23 13.24 8.73 10.36
CA THR A 23 14.25 7.86 10.96
C THR A 23 14.97 6.99 9.93
N GLY A 24 14.38 6.81 8.76
CA GLY A 24 14.87 5.88 7.76
C GLY A 24 14.57 4.42 8.10
N GLU A 25 13.85 4.17 9.18
CA GLU A 25 13.53 2.81 9.59
C GLU A 25 12.52 2.17 8.64
N THR A 26 12.77 0.92 8.27
CA THR A 26 11.85 0.15 7.45
C THR A 26 11.45 -1.13 8.19
N ARG A 27 10.19 -1.54 7.99
CA ARG A 27 9.66 -2.75 8.60
C ARG A 27 8.68 -3.42 7.65
N THR A 28 8.47 -4.72 7.86
CA THR A 28 7.43 -5.46 7.15
C THR A 28 6.59 -6.21 8.16
N ILE A 29 5.29 -6.27 7.89
CA ILE A 29 4.36 -7.06 8.69
C ILE A 29 3.40 -7.81 7.78
N ASP A 30 2.96 -8.97 8.24
CA ASP A 30 1.91 -9.74 7.58
C ASP A 30 0.64 -9.60 8.40
N GLN A 31 -0.48 -9.39 7.70
CA GLN A 31 -1.78 -9.25 8.36
C GLN A 31 -2.82 -10.10 7.66
N ALA A 32 -3.51 -10.93 8.43
CA ALA A 32 -4.71 -11.59 7.92
C ALA A 32 -5.80 -10.53 7.72
N HIS A 33 -6.68 -10.76 6.75
CA HIS A 33 -7.75 -9.80 6.48
C HIS A 33 -8.91 -9.99 7.46
N ASP A 34 -8.69 -9.50 8.65
CA ASP A 34 -9.71 -9.26 9.65
C ASP A 34 -10.00 -7.77 9.57
N LEU A 35 -11.18 -7.40 9.09
CA LEU A 35 -11.49 -6.00 8.80
C LEU A 35 -11.26 -5.08 9.98
N GLY A 36 -11.63 -5.53 11.18
CA GLY A 36 -11.44 -4.72 12.36
C GLY A 36 -9.98 -4.45 12.66
N LYS A 37 -9.15 -5.48 12.53
CA LYS A 37 -7.71 -5.34 12.81
C LYS A 37 -6.98 -4.54 11.74
N VAL A 38 -7.33 -4.75 10.49
CA VAL A 38 -6.72 -4.00 9.40
C VAL A 38 -7.06 -2.52 9.53
N ARG A 39 -8.34 -2.22 9.81
CA ARG A 39 -8.75 -0.84 10.00
C ARG A 39 -8.05 -0.22 11.20
N GLU A 40 -7.93 -0.95 12.29
CA GLU A 40 -7.24 -0.46 13.47
C GLU A 40 -5.78 -0.12 13.17
N PHE A 41 -5.11 -0.98 12.41
CA PHE A 41 -3.73 -0.73 12.05
C PHE A 41 -3.58 0.61 11.32
N TYR A 42 -4.38 0.84 10.27
CA TYR A 42 -4.26 2.07 9.50
C TYR A 42 -4.78 3.28 10.25
N GLN A 43 -5.76 3.10 11.10
CA GLN A 43 -6.34 4.16 11.90
C GLN A 43 -5.39 4.69 12.97
N THR A 44 -4.56 3.81 13.50
CA THR A 44 -3.65 4.15 14.60
C THR A 44 -2.29 4.65 14.14
N LEU A 45 -2.07 4.75 12.83
CA LEU A 45 -0.83 5.34 12.35
C LEU A 45 -0.75 6.78 12.81
N PRO A 46 0.47 7.25 13.18
CA PRO A 46 0.62 8.56 13.81
C PRO A 46 0.25 9.73 12.91
N GLU A 47 0.19 9.50 11.60
CA GLU A 47 -0.19 10.54 10.66
C GLU A 47 -0.65 9.89 9.36
N PRO A 48 -1.31 10.66 8.49
CA PRO A 48 -1.70 10.13 7.19
C PRO A 48 -0.49 9.57 6.45
N ALA A 49 -0.66 8.37 5.91
CA ALA A 49 0.41 7.69 5.20
C ALA A 49 0.17 7.75 3.69
N ILE A 50 1.24 7.55 2.94
CA ILE A 50 1.18 7.38 1.49
C ILE A 50 1.32 5.89 1.23
N ILE A 51 0.29 5.29 0.64
CA ILE A 51 0.19 3.85 0.49
C ILE A 51 0.20 3.48 -0.99
N GLY A 52 0.92 2.44 -1.34
CA GLY A 52 0.98 1.95 -2.71
C GLY A 52 0.54 0.50 -2.82
N ILE A 53 -0.22 0.20 -3.86
CA ILE A 53 -0.63 -1.16 -4.20
C ILE A 53 -0.49 -1.38 -5.70
N GLU A 54 -0.51 -2.65 -6.11
CA GLU A 54 -0.55 -3.00 -7.51
C GLU A 54 -2.00 -2.94 -8.03
N ALA A 55 -2.17 -2.47 -9.27
CA ALA A 55 -3.52 -2.26 -9.82
C ALA A 55 -4.35 -3.54 -9.86
N SER A 56 -3.73 -4.68 -10.13
CA SER A 56 -4.44 -5.95 -10.20
C SER A 56 -4.93 -6.45 -8.83
N ALA A 57 -4.43 -5.86 -7.76
CA ALA A 57 -4.76 -6.27 -6.40
C ALA A 57 -5.71 -5.28 -5.72
N ARG A 58 -6.44 -4.49 -6.49
CA ARG A 58 -7.35 -3.50 -5.91
C ARG A 58 -8.56 -4.18 -5.28
N ALA A 59 -8.97 -3.64 -4.13
CA ALA A 59 -10.16 -4.11 -3.43
C ALA A 59 -10.91 -2.89 -2.90
N VAL A 60 -12.20 -2.82 -3.21
CA VAL A 60 -13.02 -1.66 -2.86
C VAL A 60 -13.03 -1.40 -1.36
N TRP A 61 -13.18 -2.46 -0.56
CA TRP A 61 -13.25 -2.29 0.89
C TRP A 61 -11.97 -1.70 1.46
N PHE A 62 -10.82 -2.13 0.91
CA PHE A 62 -9.53 -1.66 1.37
C PHE A 62 -9.33 -0.19 1.01
N GLU A 63 -9.66 0.15 -0.23
CA GLU A 63 -9.51 1.53 -0.70
C GLU A 63 -10.42 2.48 0.05
N ASN A 64 -11.66 2.09 0.26
CA ASN A 64 -12.60 2.93 1.02
C ASN A 64 -12.11 3.12 2.46
N MET A 65 -11.60 2.08 3.06
CA MET A 65 -11.06 2.15 4.42
C MET A 65 -9.88 3.12 4.48
N LEU A 66 -8.98 3.08 3.49
CA LEU A 66 -7.85 4.00 3.45
C LEU A 66 -8.31 5.44 3.32
N PHE A 67 -9.29 5.70 2.46
CA PHE A 67 -9.80 7.05 2.29
C PHE A 67 -10.52 7.54 3.56
N GLU A 68 -11.29 6.66 4.21
CA GLU A 68 -11.98 7.01 5.44
C GLU A 68 -11.02 7.34 6.58
N THR A 69 -9.87 6.70 6.58
CA THR A 69 -8.85 6.95 7.61
C THR A 69 -7.86 8.04 7.23
N GLY A 70 -8.06 8.69 6.09
CA GLY A 70 -7.31 9.88 5.71
C GLY A 70 -6.02 9.63 4.96
N HIS A 71 -5.76 8.41 4.53
CA HIS A 71 -4.53 8.07 3.82
C HIS A 71 -4.65 8.34 2.33
N LYS A 72 -3.48 8.47 1.67
CA LYS A 72 -3.40 8.60 0.22
C LYS A 72 -3.01 7.27 -0.39
N LEU A 73 -3.62 6.95 -1.53
CA LEU A 73 -3.37 5.68 -2.20
C LEU A 73 -2.83 5.93 -3.60
N PHE A 74 -1.72 5.25 -3.92
CA PHE A 74 -1.17 5.21 -5.26
C PHE A 74 -1.30 3.79 -5.81
N VAL A 75 -1.65 3.70 -7.10
CA VAL A 75 -1.90 2.42 -7.75
C VAL A 75 -0.85 2.22 -8.81
N GLY A 76 -0.11 1.14 -8.71
CA GLY A 76 1.01 0.86 -9.58
C GLY A 76 0.66 -0.03 -10.76
N ASN A 77 1.34 0.19 -11.87
CA ASN A 77 1.17 -0.61 -13.07
C ASN A 77 1.86 -1.97 -12.88
N PRO A 78 1.13 -3.09 -13.00
CA PRO A 78 1.71 -4.41 -12.79
C PRO A 78 2.88 -4.73 -13.74
N VAL A 79 2.81 -4.25 -14.98
CA VAL A 79 3.88 -4.48 -15.95
C VAL A 79 5.16 -3.78 -15.50
N LEU A 80 5.02 -2.55 -15.04
CA LEU A 80 6.17 -1.78 -14.58
C LEU A 80 6.79 -2.40 -13.33
N ILE A 81 5.95 -2.85 -12.42
CA ILE A 81 6.43 -3.51 -11.21
C ILE A 81 7.20 -4.77 -11.56
N ARG A 82 6.67 -5.57 -12.47
CA ARG A 82 7.35 -6.79 -12.89
C ARG A 82 8.68 -6.51 -13.57
N LYS A 83 8.77 -5.44 -14.36
CA LYS A 83 10.03 -5.07 -15.00
C LYS A 83 11.12 -4.71 -14.00
N ARG A 84 10.73 -4.16 -12.86
CA ARG A 84 11.67 -3.79 -11.81
C ARG A 84 12.01 -4.96 -10.90
N ALA A 85 11.22 -6.03 -10.94
CA ALA A 85 11.45 -7.21 -10.12
C ALA A 85 12.57 -8.03 -10.75
N THR A 86 13.76 -7.94 -10.18
CA THR A 86 14.91 -8.68 -10.67
C THR A 86 15.15 -9.98 -9.90
N SER A 87 14.44 -10.16 -8.80
CA SER A 87 14.66 -11.29 -7.93
C SER A 87 14.06 -12.57 -8.49
N ARG A 88 14.81 -13.65 -8.35
CA ARG A 88 14.32 -14.98 -8.67
C ARG A 88 13.49 -15.57 -7.55
N HIS A 89 13.63 -15.00 -6.37
CA HIS A 89 12.95 -15.47 -5.17
C HIS A 89 11.84 -14.49 -4.82
N LYS A 90 10.72 -14.66 -5.50
CA LYS A 90 9.57 -13.84 -5.21
C LYS A 90 8.90 -14.32 -3.94
N ASN A 91 8.58 -13.38 -3.07
CA ASN A 91 7.76 -13.66 -1.90
C ASN A 91 7.06 -12.37 -1.53
N ASP A 92 6.05 -12.49 -0.67
CA ASP A 92 5.20 -11.35 -0.33
C ASP A 92 5.98 -10.19 0.27
N ARG A 93 7.00 -10.49 1.05
CA ARG A 93 7.82 -9.46 1.65
C ARG A 93 8.58 -8.68 0.59
N ARG A 94 9.19 -9.37 -0.36
CA ARG A 94 9.94 -8.71 -1.43
C ARG A 94 9.02 -7.92 -2.34
N ASP A 95 7.84 -8.43 -2.60
CA ASP A 95 6.87 -7.72 -3.43
C ASP A 95 6.43 -6.44 -2.74
N ALA A 96 6.17 -6.49 -1.45
CA ALA A 96 5.79 -5.30 -0.69
C ALA A 96 6.95 -4.28 -0.64
N GLU A 97 8.17 -4.76 -0.46
CA GLU A 97 9.34 -3.89 -0.44
C GLU A 97 9.59 -3.22 -1.79
N LEU A 98 9.36 -3.93 -2.88
CA LEU A 98 9.50 -3.34 -4.21
C LEU A 98 8.45 -2.25 -4.44
N ILE A 99 7.22 -2.51 -4.05
CA ILE A 99 6.17 -1.50 -4.16
C ILE A 99 6.54 -0.28 -3.33
N LEU A 100 7.04 -0.49 -2.13
CA LEU A 100 7.49 0.60 -1.27
C LEU A 100 8.60 1.42 -1.95
N GLU A 101 9.59 0.74 -2.52
CA GLU A 101 10.69 1.42 -3.18
C GLU A 101 10.20 2.29 -4.34
N LEU A 102 9.36 1.72 -5.19
CA LEU A 102 8.82 2.47 -6.32
C LEU A 102 7.97 3.64 -5.87
N LEU A 103 7.20 3.45 -4.82
CA LEU A 103 6.37 4.50 -4.25
C LEU A 103 7.22 5.67 -3.76
N MET A 104 8.29 5.38 -3.04
CA MET A 104 9.16 6.40 -2.50
C MET A 104 9.95 7.14 -3.58
N ARG A 105 10.16 6.51 -4.72
CA ARG A 105 10.82 7.13 -5.88
C ARG A 105 9.85 7.87 -6.80
N ASP A 106 8.56 7.86 -6.46
CA ASP A 106 7.52 8.43 -7.30
C ASP A 106 7.47 7.77 -8.68
N GLU A 107 7.72 6.46 -8.71
CA GLU A 107 7.75 5.67 -9.94
C GLU A 107 6.69 4.59 -9.96
N LEU A 108 5.85 4.52 -8.95
CA LEU A 108 4.88 3.43 -8.85
C LEU A 108 3.70 3.59 -9.79
N GLY A 109 3.08 4.75 -9.78
CA GLY A 109 1.87 4.98 -10.57
C GLY A 109 1.14 6.24 -10.14
N SER A 110 -0.16 6.25 -10.33
CA SER A 110 -1.00 7.42 -10.10
C SER A 110 -1.73 7.35 -8.79
N MET A 111 -2.02 8.51 -8.23
CA MET A 111 -2.84 8.59 -7.02
C MET A 111 -4.29 8.26 -7.36
N ALA A 112 -4.88 7.38 -6.57
CA ALA A 112 -6.26 6.98 -6.75
C ALA A 112 -7.21 7.98 -6.10
N ALA A 113 -8.33 8.23 -6.77
CA ALA A 113 -9.41 9.01 -6.19
C ALA A 113 -10.30 8.09 -5.36
N ALA A 114 -10.90 8.64 -4.32
CA ALA A 114 -11.84 7.87 -3.50
C ALA A 114 -13.03 7.45 -4.36
N SER A 115 -13.19 6.14 -4.52
CA SER A 115 -14.23 5.61 -5.41
C SER A 115 -15.64 5.99 -4.99
N GLY A 116 -15.88 6.08 -3.70
CA GLY A 116 -17.19 6.47 -3.20
C GLY A 116 -17.56 7.91 -3.49
N LYS A 117 -16.61 8.73 -3.80
CA LYS A 117 -16.85 10.14 -4.05
C LYS A 117 -17.49 10.40 -5.40
N GLN A 118 -17.20 9.56 -6.37
CA GLN A 118 -17.76 9.76 -7.70
C GLN A 118 -19.26 9.62 -7.72
N SER A 119 -19.76 8.70 -6.93
CA SER A 119 -21.18 8.42 -6.94
C SER A 119 -21.99 9.53 -6.29
N SER A 120 -21.36 10.34 -5.52
CA SER A 120 -22.07 11.42 -4.84
C SER A 120 -22.18 12.69 -5.69
N ALA A 121 -21.54 12.66 -6.81
CA ALA A 121 -21.58 13.80 -7.71
C ALA A 121 -22.93 13.93 -8.38
#